data_765ebaec06e96f92ccc44c2685acf9db
#
_entry.id   765ebaec06e96f92ccc44c2685acf9db
#
_cell.length_a   1.000
_cell.length_b   1.000
_cell.length_c   1.000
_cell.angle_alpha   90.00
_cell.angle_beta   90.00
_cell.angle_gamma   90.00
#
_symmetry.space_group_name_H-M   'P 1'
#
loop_
_entity.id
_entity.type
_entity.pdbx_description
1 polymer ?
#
loop_
_entity_poly.entity_id
_entity_poly.type
_entity_poly.pdbx_seq_one_letter_code
_entity_poly.pdbx_strand_id
1 'polypeptide(L)'
;MKAISLFSGMGGDSLAIKKCNIDLVAYSEKEKVFCESHDLNFENCQLLGNGDITKTTDEEILKVKKKHKNIDLVFAGFPCQGFSNAGKKLPDDPRNTLFRDFLRVCKLVKPKYIIGENVKGLVSRKTADGENYIDVIKSEFEKLNYKISYKVMKAHHYGIPQKRERLIIVGILDKSKNCKEFIFPLETPLPLTLIDIVKFDMNGAIKINKDDFDMTTIPEECILTDMFNEEDENNPHPNLKLLAKDKDYTYKDKTYSRRLSFSKRDSSIHGEIIDIRNPAKTIICTYARQPRLFVPLRNKNGYYLRCLLPDELKQIQGFPSDYKLAGNTTKQIIQIGNAVPPPLIEQVINKLIN
;
A
#
# COMPACT_ATOMS: atom_id res chain seq x y z
N MET A 1 -14.79 -11.44 -17.97
CA MET A 1 -13.32 -11.27 -18.13
C MET A 1 -12.62 -12.10 -17.09
N LYS A 2 -11.36 -12.52 -17.37
CA LYS A 2 -10.53 -13.31 -16.44
C LYS A 2 -9.18 -12.65 -16.22
N ALA A 3 -8.68 -12.73 -14.98
CA ALA A 3 -7.45 -12.07 -14.59
C ALA A 3 -6.45 -13.01 -13.89
N ILE A 4 -5.17 -12.65 -14.01
CA ILE A 4 -4.08 -13.17 -13.18
C ILE A 4 -3.47 -12.00 -12.41
N SER A 5 -3.20 -12.22 -11.12
CA SER A 5 -2.48 -11.26 -10.28
C SER A 5 -1.10 -11.77 -9.92
N LEU A 6 -0.08 -10.96 -10.11
CA LEU A 6 1.32 -11.25 -9.78
C LEU A 6 1.79 -10.36 -8.64
N PHE A 7 2.52 -10.94 -7.69
CA PHE A 7 2.98 -10.23 -6.48
C PHE A 7 1.79 -9.66 -5.68
N SER A 8 0.73 -10.46 -5.55
CA SER A 8 -0.58 -10.02 -5.03
C SER A 8 -0.56 -9.51 -3.59
N GLY A 9 0.48 -9.83 -2.82
CA GLY A 9 0.49 -9.52 -1.41
C GLY A 9 -0.71 -10.16 -0.69
N MET A 10 -1.37 -9.38 0.13
CA MET A 10 -2.61 -9.82 0.78
C MET A 10 -3.87 -9.68 -0.10
N GLY A 11 -3.73 -9.30 -1.39
CA GLY A 11 -4.83 -9.29 -2.35
C GLY A 11 -5.54 -7.94 -2.53
N GLY A 12 -4.83 -6.81 -2.45
CA GLY A 12 -5.44 -5.49 -2.67
C GLY A 12 -5.92 -5.28 -4.10
N ASP A 13 -5.13 -5.66 -5.07
CA ASP A 13 -5.46 -5.71 -6.48
C ASP A 13 -6.51 -6.80 -6.79
N SER A 14 -6.39 -7.94 -6.15
CA SER A 14 -7.33 -9.06 -6.26
C SER A 14 -8.74 -8.65 -5.84
N LEU A 15 -8.85 -7.85 -4.76
CA LEU A 15 -10.12 -7.28 -4.31
C LEU A 15 -10.69 -6.30 -5.34
N ALA A 16 -9.84 -5.44 -5.92
CA ALA A 16 -10.27 -4.51 -6.97
C ALA A 16 -10.77 -5.26 -8.22
N ILE A 17 -10.04 -6.30 -8.66
CA ILE A 17 -10.42 -7.17 -9.78
C ILE A 17 -11.79 -7.80 -9.53
N LYS A 18 -12.02 -8.38 -8.34
CA LYS A 18 -13.29 -8.99 -7.94
C LYS A 18 -14.43 -7.97 -7.92
N LYS A 19 -14.21 -6.76 -7.39
CA LYS A 19 -15.21 -5.68 -7.37
C LYS A 19 -15.60 -5.18 -8.76
N CYS A 20 -14.71 -5.30 -9.74
CA CYS A 20 -15.01 -5.01 -11.15
C CYS A 20 -15.68 -6.18 -11.89
N ASN A 21 -16.17 -7.21 -11.19
CA ASN A 21 -16.78 -8.43 -11.77
C ASN A 21 -15.85 -9.16 -12.76
N ILE A 22 -14.56 -9.15 -12.49
CA ILE A 22 -13.56 -9.91 -13.24
C ILE A 22 -13.20 -11.15 -12.42
N ASP A 23 -13.22 -12.31 -13.07
CA ASP A 23 -12.88 -13.61 -12.46
C ASP A 23 -11.35 -13.72 -12.28
N LEU A 24 -10.88 -13.64 -11.03
CA LEU A 24 -9.48 -13.86 -10.68
C LEU A 24 -9.18 -15.35 -10.65
N VAL A 25 -8.48 -15.86 -11.66
CA VAL A 25 -8.28 -17.30 -11.85
C VAL A 25 -6.96 -17.83 -11.28
N ALA A 26 -5.94 -16.97 -11.15
CA ALA A 26 -4.67 -17.34 -10.57
C ALA A 26 -3.94 -16.14 -9.98
N TYR A 27 -3.06 -16.41 -9.01
CA TYR A 27 -2.20 -15.40 -8.42
C TYR A 27 -0.81 -15.94 -8.08
N SER A 28 0.16 -15.06 -7.85
CA SER A 28 1.45 -15.39 -7.25
C SER A 28 1.77 -14.45 -6.09
N GLU A 29 2.28 -15.02 -5.00
CA GLU A 29 2.80 -14.31 -3.83
C GLU A 29 3.77 -15.23 -3.09
N LYS A 30 4.97 -14.75 -2.80
CA LYS A 30 6.04 -15.56 -2.23
C LYS A 30 5.93 -15.74 -0.71
N GLU A 31 5.40 -14.74 -0.02
CA GLU A 31 5.31 -14.75 1.44
C GLU A 31 4.11 -15.57 1.90
N LYS A 32 4.36 -16.70 2.54
CA LYS A 32 3.33 -17.66 2.96
C LYS A 32 2.16 -17.01 3.72
N VAL A 33 2.45 -16.15 4.70
CA VAL A 33 1.40 -15.48 5.47
C VAL A 33 0.55 -14.51 4.63
N PHE A 34 1.09 -14.00 3.52
CA PHE A 34 0.36 -13.16 2.58
C PHE A 34 -0.55 -14.04 1.71
N CYS A 35 -0.06 -15.21 1.27
CA CYS A 35 -0.91 -16.21 0.60
C CYS A 35 -2.07 -16.64 1.51
N GLU A 36 -1.81 -16.93 2.79
CA GLU A 36 -2.84 -17.28 3.75
C GLU A 36 -3.93 -16.20 3.86
N SER A 37 -3.54 -14.92 3.90
CA SER A 37 -4.51 -13.81 3.90
C SER A 37 -5.26 -13.71 2.56
N HIS A 38 -4.59 -13.92 1.44
CA HIS A 38 -5.21 -13.92 0.12
C HIS A 38 -6.27 -15.03 0.02
N ASP A 39 -5.93 -16.27 0.41
CA ASP A 39 -6.79 -17.43 0.31
C ASP A 39 -8.03 -17.33 1.21
N LEU A 40 -7.93 -16.65 2.38
CA LEU A 40 -9.09 -16.35 3.23
C LEU A 40 -10.16 -15.47 2.55
N ASN A 41 -9.81 -14.74 1.48
CA ASN A 41 -10.71 -13.80 0.80
C ASN A 41 -11.02 -14.22 -0.65
N PHE A 42 -10.24 -15.18 -1.23
CA PHE A 42 -10.34 -15.60 -2.64
C PHE A 42 -10.22 -17.11 -2.78
N GLU A 43 -11.24 -17.87 -2.33
CA GLU A 43 -11.24 -19.34 -2.18
C GLU A 43 -10.93 -20.13 -3.46
N ASN A 44 -11.27 -19.62 -4.64
CA ASN A 44 -11.15 -20.35 -5.90
C ASN A 44 -10.00 -19.87 -6.80
N CYS A 45 -9.04 -19.14 -6.25
CA CYS A 45 -7.92 -18.62 -7.00
C CYS A 45 -6.70 -19.54 -6.91
N GLN A 46 -6.16 -19.96 -8.05
CA GLN A 46 -5.02 -20.88 -8.09
C GLN A 46 -3.71 -20.16 -7.75
N LEU A 47 -2.97 -20.64 -6.75
CA LEU A 47 -1.59 -20.18 -6.50
C LEU A 47 -0.65 -20.74 -7.59
N LEU A 48 0.14 -19.88 -8.21
CA LEU A 48 1.13 -20.23 -9.25
C LEU A 48 2.48 -20.56 -8.61
N GLY A 49 3.13 -21.63 -9.06
CA GLY A 49 4.53 -21.94 -8.77
C GLY A 49 4.87 -21.99 -7.28
N ASN A 50 3.96 -22.50 -6.44
CA ASN A 50 4.10 -22.43 -4.97
C ASN A 50 4.34 -21.00 -4.44
N GLY A 51 3.85 -19.98 -5.17
CA GLY A 51 3.91 -18.57 -4.82
C GLY A 51 5.02 -17.78 -5.50
N ASP A 52 6.17 -18.39 -5.75
CA ASP A 52 7.33 -17.70 -6.35
C ASP A 52 7.22 -17.71 -7.88
N ILE A 53 6.84 -16.59 -8.46
CA ILE A 53 6.68 -16.45 -9.92
C ILE A 53 8.00 -16.70 -10.68
N THR A 54 9.14 -16.48 -10.07
CA THR A 54 10.46 -16.72 -10.70
C THR A 54 10.74 -18.20 -10.87
N LYS A 55 10.04 -19.06 -10.12
CA LYS A 55 10.13 -20.52 -10.16
C LYS A 55 8.95 -21.18 -10.90
N THR A 56 7.93 -20.38 -11.23
CA THR A 56 6.78 -20.86 -12.01
C THR A 56 7.21 -21.12 -13.45
N THR A 57 6.99 -22.32 -13.94
CA THR A 57 7.35 -22.67 -15.31
C THR A 57 6.40 -22.08 -16.35
N ASP A 58 6.87 -21.96 -17.59
CA ASP A 58 6.03 -21.48 -18.69
C ASP A 58 4.85 -22.43 -18.94
N GLU A 59 5.04 -23.74 -18.76
CA GLU A 59 4.01 -24.77 -18.89
C GLU A 59 2.89 -24.58 -17.86
N GLU A 60 3.22 -24.22 -16.60
CA GLU A 60 2.23 -23.94 -15.56
C GLU A 60 1.36 -22.75 -15.93
N ILE A 61 1.97 -21.65 -16.41
CA ILE A 61 1.27 -20.45 -16.86
C ILE A 61 0.37 -20.78 -18.06
N LEU A 62 0.87 -21.53 -19.03
CA LEU A 62 0.11 -21.95 -20.21
C LEU A 62 -1.02 -22.92 -19.87
N LYS A 63 -0.87 -23.79 -18.85
CA LYS A 63 -1.96 -24.62 -18.33
C LYS A 63 -3.11 -23.78 -17.80
N VAL A 64 -2.82 -22.71 -17.03
CA VAL A 64 -3.86 -21.76 -16.56
C VAL A 64 -4.56 -21.13 -17.75
N LYS A 65 -3.81 -20.60 -18.72
CA LYS A 65 -4.38 -20.02 -19.95
C LYS A 65 -5.29 -21.03 -20.68
N LYS A 66 -4.83 -22.29 -20.87
CA LYS A 66 -5.59 -23.34 -21.55
C LYS A 66 -6.89 -23.69 -20.78
N LYS A 67 -6.80 -23.85 -19.45
CA LYS A 67 -7.94 -24.17 -18.58
C LYS A 67 -9.03 -23.09 -18.67
N HIS A 68 -8.62 -21.83 -18.71
CA HIS A 68 -9.54 -20.68 -18.66
C HIS A 68 -9.82 -20.08 -20.03
N LYS A 69 -9.30 -20.64 -21.14
CA LYS A 69 -9.42 -20.23 -22.56
C LYS A 69 -8.71 -18.91 -22.86
N ASN A 70 -9.06 -17.82 -22.17
CA ASN A 70 -8.42 -16.52 -22.30
C ASN A 70 -8.13 -15.92 -20.92
N ILE A 71 -7.06 -15.13 -20.85
CA ILE A 71 -6.77 -14.23 -19.75
C ILE A 71 -6.88 -12.80 -20.33
N ASP A 72 -7.77 -12.01 -19.79
CA ASP A 72 -8.06 -10.69 -20.32
C ASP A 72 -7.21 -9.60 -19.66
N LEU A 73 -6.85 -9.79 -18.37
CA LEU A 73 -6.10 -8.86 -17.56
C LEU A 73 -4.96 -9.58 -16.82
N VAL A 74 -3.77 -8.98 -16.84
CA VAL A 74 -2.70 -9.33 -15.90
C VAL A 74 -2.35 -8.10 -15.08
N PHE A 75 -2.46 -8.22 -13.76
CA PHE A 75 -2.00 -7.21 -12.81
C PHE A 75 -0.65 -7.64 -12.22
N ALA A 76 0.24 -6.68 -11.94
CA ALA A 76 1.48 -6.94 -11.22
C ALA A 76 1.89 -5.76 -10.32
N GLY A 77 1.89 -5.99 -9.00
CA GLY A 77 2.51 -5.11 -8.01
C GLY A 77 3.98 -5.49 -7.78
N PHE A 78 4.81 -5.45 -8.82
CA PHE A 78 6.18 -5.96 -8.76
C PHE A 78 7.08 -5.18 -7.80
N PRO A 79 7.85 -5.85 -6.92
CA PRO A 79 8.67 -5.19 -5.93
C PRO A 79 9.81 -4.39 -6.57
N CYS A 80 10.06 -3.21 -6.00
CA CYS A 80 11.07 -2.27 -6.43
C CYS A 80 11.91 -1.80 -5.22
N GLN A 81 12.40 -2.74 -4.43
CA GLN A 81 13.08 -2.42 -3.17
C GLN A 81 14.42 -1.68 -3.37
N GLY A 82 15.10 -1.88 -4.48
CA GLY A 82 16.25 -1.07 -4.87
C GLY A 82 15.89 0.39 -5.15
N PHE A 83 14.62 0.71 -5.39
CA PHE A 83 14.14 2.01 -5.83
C PHE A 83 13.30 2.77 -4.80
N SER A 84 12.91 2.14 -3.67
CA SER A 84 12.17 2.85 -2.63
C SER A 84 13.08 3.80 -1.85
N ASN A 85 12.54 4.93 -1.40
CA ASN A 85 13.28 5.88 -0.55
C ASN A 85 13.71 5.27 0.80
N ALA A 86 13.13 4.14 1.19
CA ALA A 86 13.47 3.37 2.38
C ALA A 86 14.45 2.21 2.08
N GLY A 87 14.78 1.93 0.81
CA GLY A 87 15.69 0.86 0.39
C GLY A 87 17.14 1.34 0.21
N LYS A 88 18.06 0.37 0.08
CA LYS A 88 19.51 0.63 -0.10
C LYS A 88 19.87 1.23 -1.47
N LYS A 89 18.91 1.37 -2.40
CA LYS A 89 19.06 1.97 -3.74
C LYS A 89 20.21 1.38 -4.56
N LEU A 90 20.42 0.06 -4.49
CA LEU A 90 21.45 -0.63 -5.24
C LEU A 90 20.99 -0.83 -6.69
N PRO A 91 21.76 -0.37 -7.72
CA PRO A 91 21.40 -0.53 -9.13
C PRO A 91 21.27 -1.99 -9.55
N ASP A 92 22.12 -2.87 -9.01
CA ASP A 92 22.21 -4.29 -9.37
C ASP A 92 21.38 -5.22 -8.47
N ASP A 93 20.40 -4.69 -7.73
CA ASP A 93 19.53 -5.52 -6.90
C ASP A 93 18.69 -6.48 -7.81
N PRO A 94 18.80 -7.82 -7.61
CA PRO A 94 18.07 -8.80 -8.45
C PRO A 94 16.56 -8.56 -8.48
N ARG A 95 16.02 -7.89 -7.45
CA ARG A 95 14.59 -7.53 -7.37
C ARG A 95 14.18 -6.45 -8.36
N ASN A 96 15.13 -5.74 -8.94
CA ASN A 96 14.88 -4.75 -10.00
C ASN A 96 14.52 -5.41 -11.32
N THR A 97 14.76 -6.72 -11.46
CA THR A 97 14.46 -7.48 -12.68
C THR A 97 13.11 -8.19 -12.64
N LEU A 98 12.38 -8.16 -11.52
CA LEU A 98 11.11 -8.90 -11.37
C LEU A 98 9.99 -8.41 -12.31
N PHE A 99 10.11 -7.19 -12.88
CA PHE A 99 9.23 -6.78 -13.97
C PHE A 99 9.38 -7.70 -15.20
N ARG A 100 10.51 -8.39 -15.37
CA ARG A 100 10.73 -9.36 -16.46
C ARG A 100 9.85 -10.60 -16.33
N ASP A 101 9.52 -11.02 -15.09
CA ASP A 101 8.55 -12.08 -14.88
C ASP A 101 7.13 -11.64 -15.23
N PHE A 102 6.79 -10.38 -14.91
CA PHE A 102 5.55 -9.79 -15.40
C PHE A 102 5.50 -9.77 -16.94
N LEU A 103 6.57 -9.31 -17.58
CA LEU A 103 6.70 -9.31 -19.05
C LEU A 103 6.59 -10.74 -19.63
N ARG A 104 7.25 -11.73 -19.00
CA ARG A 104 7.22 -13.15 -19.40
C ARG A 104 5.79 -13.71 -19.37
N VAL A 105 5.07 -13.48 -18.27
CA VAL A 105 3.66 -13.90 -18.16
C VAL A 105 2.83 -13.24 -19.25
N CYS A 106 2.96 -11.94 -19.46
CA CYS A 106 2.24 -11.23 -20.51
C CYS A 106 2.56 -11.74 -21.92
N LYS A 107 3.81 -12.10 -22.20
CA LYS A 107 4.22 -12.72 -23.48
C LYS A 107 3.52 -14.07 -23.72
N LEU A 108 3.38 -14.89 -22.66
CA LEU A 108 2.77 -16.22 -22.74
C LEU A 108 1.24 -16.15 -22.86
N VAL A 109 0.59 -15.36 -22.02
CA VAL A 109 -0.88 -15.32 -21.97
C VAL A 109 -1.49 -14.31 -22.94
N LYS A 110 -0.76 -13.25 -23.33
CA LYS A 110 -1.18 -12.18 -24.24
C LYS A 110 -2.52 -11.57 -23.83
N PRO A 111 -2.61 -11.03 -22.59
CA PRO A 111 -3.85 -10.45 -22.10
C PRO A 111 -4.23 -9.21 -22.91
N LYS A 112 -5.51 -8.88 -22.98
CA LYS A 112 -5.97 -7.63 -23.62
C LYS A 112 -5.47 -6.41 -22.87
N TYR A 113 -5.40 -6.50 -21.53
CA TYR A 113 -5.00 -5.42 -20.64
C TYR A 113 -3.89 -5.86 -19.69
N ILE A 114 -3.00 -4.95 -19.39
CA ILE A 114 -2.01 -5.11 -18.31
C ILE A 114 -2.07 -3.92 -17.37
N ILE A 115 -1.87 -4.14 -16.08
CA ILE A 115 -1.74 -3.09 -15.08
C ILE A 115 -0.51 -3.41 -14.23
N GLY A 116 0.44 -2.48 -14.18
CA GLY A 116 1.59 -2.52 -13.29
C GLY A 116 1.44 -1.49 -12.17
N GLU A 117 1.77 -1.85 -10.93
CA GLU A 117 1.84 -0.91 -9.83
C GLU A 117 3.25 -0.84 -9.27
N ASN A 118 3.68 0.38 -8.90
CA ASN A 118 4.97 0.59 -8.27
C ASN A 118 5.00 1.87 -7.43
N VAL A 119 6.11 2.09 -6.74
CA VAL A 119 6.35 3.33 -6.01
C VAL A 119 6.63 4.50 -6.97
N LYS A 120 6.22 5.73 -6.59
CA LYS A 120 6.48 6.97 -7.34
C LYS A 120 7.96 7.12 -7.77
N GLY A 121 8.88 6.68 -6.89
CA GLY A 121 10.32 6.83 -7.13
C GLY A 121 10.83 6.10 -8.38
N LEU A 122 10.07 5.17 -8.96
CA LEU A 122 10.44 4.48 -10.19
C LEU A 122 10.52 5.43 -11.41
N VAL A 123 9.70 6.46 -11.44
CA VAL A 123 9.64 7.42 -12.56
C VAL A 123 10.96 8.18 -12.76
N SER A 124 11.62 8.52 -11.65
CA SER A 124 12.90 9.27 -11.69
C SER A 124 14.13 8.37 -11.58
N ARG A 125 13.93 7.04 -11.52
CA ARG A 125 15.04 6.10 -11.34
C ARG A 125 15.72 5.81 -12.67
N LYS A 126 17.04 5.80 -12.61
CA LYS A 126 17.88 5.44 -13.76
C LYS A 126 18.47 4.03 -13.60
N THR A 127 18.66 3.36 -14.72
CA THR A 127 19.44 2.12 -14.86
C THR A 127 20.92 2.41 -14.65
N ALA A 128 21.76 1.38 -14.62
CA ALA A 128 23.21 1.54 -14.59
C ALA A 128 23.74 2.33 -15.81
N ASP A 129 23.08 2.18 -16.97
CA ASP A 129 23.43 2.83 -18.22
C ASP A 129 22.87 4.27 -18.33
N GLY A 130 22.17 4.76 -17.30
CA GLY A 130 21.64 6.12 -17.22
C GLY A 130 20.27 6.34 -17.85
N GLU A 131 19.62 5.32 -18.43
CA GLU A 131 18.26 5.39 -18.94
C GLU A 131 17.24 5.46 -17.81
N ASN A 132 16.06 6.08 -18.05
CA ASN A 132 14.99 6.01 -17.06
C ASN A 132 14.37 4.60 -17.04
N TYR A 133 14.20 4.04 -15.85
CA TYR A 133 13.71 2.68 -15.71
C TYR A 133 12.28 2.50 -16.24
N ILE A 134 11.47 3.55 -16.14
CA ILE A 134 10.10 3.53 -16.70
C ILE A 134 10.10 3.45 -18.23
N ASP A 135 11.08 4.08 -18.90
CA ASP A 135 11.20 4.06 -20.35
C ASP A 135 11.65 2.67 -20.83
N VAL A 136 12.52 2.00 -20.07
CA VAL A 136 12.90 0.60 -20.33
C VAL A 136 11.68 -0.32 -20.23
N ILE A 137 10.89 -0.21 -19.13
CA ILE A 137 9.67 -1.02 -18.95
C ILE A 137 8.70 -0.77 -20.11
N LYS A 138 8.48 0.50 -20.47
CA LYS A 138 7.61 0.88 -21.58
C LYS A 138 8.07 0.24 -22.90
N SER A 139 9.33 0.41 -23.26
CA SER A 139 9.92 -0.16 -24.47
C SER A 139 9.76 -1.68 -24.54
N GLU A 140 9.99 -2.41 -23.43
CA GLU A 140 9.86 -3.87 -23.42
C GLU A 140 8.41 -4.34 -23.65
N PHE A 141 7.41 -3.65 -23.09
CA PHE A 141 6.01 -3.95 -23.36
C PHE A 141 5.57 -3.52 -24.78
N GLU A 142 6.10 -2.42 -25.30
CA GLU A 142 5.83 -1.99 -26.68
C GLU A 142 6.33 -3.00 -27.72
N LYS A 143 7.46 -3.69 -27.46
CA LYS A 143 7.93 -4.84 -28.28
C LYS A 143 6.93 -6.00 -28.31
N LEU A 144 6.05 -6.10 -27.30
CA LEU A 144 4.96 -7.07 -27.26
C LEU A 144 3.65 -6.52 -27.83
N ASN A 145 3.67 -5.39 -28.50
CA ASN A 145 2.54 -4.66 -29.08
C ASN A 145 1.55 -4.12 -28.04
N TYR A 146 2.00 -3.73 -26.85
CA TYR A 146 1.18 -2.98 -25.91
C TYR A 146 1.38 -1.49 -26.09
N LYS A 147 0.27 -0.74 -26.15
CA LYS A 147 0.29 0.71 -26.00
C LYS A 147 0.33 1.02 -24.51
N ILE A 148 1.40 1.66 -24.05
CA ILE A 148 1.66 1.92 -22.63
C ILE A 148 1.35 3.38 -22.27
N SER A 149 0.56 3.55 -21.21
CA SER A 149 0.35 4.81 -20.52
C SER A 149 0.71 4.66 -19.03
N TYR A 150 1.23 5.69 -18.39
CA TYR A 150 1.50 5.66 -16.97
C TYR A 150 1.22 6.99 -16.28
N LYS A 151 0.85 6.95 -15.00
CA LYS A 151 0.59 8.13 -14.17
C LYS A 151 0.94 7.84 -12.71
N VAL A 152 1.48 8.85 -12.01
CA VAL A 152 1.55 8.82 -10.55
C VAL A 152 0.22 9.28 -10.00
N MET A 153 -0.48 8.38 -9.32
CA MET A 153 -1.81 8.62 -8.76
C MET A 153 -1.73 8.82 -7.25
N LYS A 154 -2.51 9.78 -6.74
CA LYS A 154 -2.60 10.12 -5.31
C LYS A 154 -3.85 9.48 -4.73
N ALA A 155 -3.70 8.49 -3.86
CA ALA A 155 -4.82 7.69 -3.34
C ALA A 155 -5.98 8.52 -2.76
N HIS A 156 -5.66 9.62 -2.06
CA HIS A 156 -6.70 10.49 -1.47
C HIS A 156 -7.54 11.28 -2.50
N HIS A 157 -7.14 11.31 -3.77
CA HIS A 157 -7.98 11.86 -4.84
C HIS A 157 -8.95 10.80 -5.42
N TYR A 158 -8.91 9.59 -4.89
CA TYR A 158 -9.69 8.45 -5.37
C TYR A 158 -10.46 7.75 -4.24
N GLY A 159 -10.86 8.51 -3.21
CA GLY A 159 -11.71 8.01 -2.14
C GLY A 159 -10.99 7.24 -1.02
N ILE A 160 -9.65 7.31 -0.94
CA ILE A 160 -8.86 6.60 0.07
C ILE A 160 -8.32 7.60 1.09
N PRO A 161 -8.61 7.48 2.39
CA PRO A 161 -8.21 8.47 3.39
C PRO A 161 -6.71 8.37 3.77
N GLN A 162 -5.86 8.29 2.72
CA GLN A 162 -4.41 8.18 2.86
C GLN A 162 -3.65 8.96 1.78
N LYS A 163 -2.70 9.78 2.17
CA LYS A 163 -1.80 10.53 1.28
C LYS A 163 -0.71 9.60 0.71
N ARG A 164 -1.13 8.56 -0.04
CA ARG A 164 -0.28 7.57 -0.68
C ARG A 164 -0.16 7.86 -2.17
N GLU A 165 1.04 7.90 -2.70
CA GLU A 165 1.29 8.08 -4.13
C GLU A 165 1.83 6.77 -4.74
N ARG A 166 1.26 6.36 -5.88
CA ARG A 166 1.69 5.16 -6.61
C ARG A 166 1.76 5.41 -8.10
N LEU A 167 2.79 4.87 -8.70
CA LEU A 167 2.90 4.79 -10.16
C LEU A 167 1.99 3.66 -10.64
N ILE A 168 1.08 3.98 -11.53
CA ILE A 168 0.24 3.00 -12.22
C ILE A 168 0.63 3.02 -13.69
N ILE A 169 0.93 1.84 -14.22
CA ILE A 169 1.25 1.59 -15.63
C ILE A 169 0.08 0.80 -16.21
N VAL A 170 -0.49 1.25 -17.31
CA VAL A 170 -1.57 0.57 -18.02
C VAL A 170 -1.09 0.28 -19.44
N GLY A 171 -1.30 -0.96 -19.87
CA GLY A 171 -1.04 -1.35 -21.25
C GLY A 171 -2.27 -1.98 -21.91
N ILE A 172 -2.53 -1.59 -23.14
CA ILE A 172 -3.60 -2.13 -23.99
C ILE A 172 -2.94 -2.85 -25.16
N LEU A 173 -3.30 -4.12 -25.40
CA LEU A 173 -2.77 -4.90 -26.52
C LEU A 173 -3.30 -4.33 -27.83
N ASP A 174 -2.40 -3.75 -28.60
CA ASP A 174 -2.71 -3.08 -29.88
C ASP A 174 -2.32 -3.95 -31.07
N LYS A 175 -3.22 -4.80 -31.51
CA LYS A 175 -3.02 -5.67 -32.70
C LYS A 175 -3.06 -4.89 -34.02
N SER A 176 -3.70 -3.72 -34.05
CA SER A 176 -3.95 -2.94 -35.27
C SER A 176 -3.04 -1.71 -35.39
N LYS A 177 -2.24 -1.42 -34.38
CA LYS A 177 -1.42 -0.21 -34.23
C LYS A 177 -2.23 1.10 -34.23
N ASN A 178 -3.51 1.03 -33.93
CA ASN A 178 -4.45 2.16 -33.92
C ASN A 178 -5.06 2.40 -32.52
N CYS A 179 -4.54 1.74 -31.47
CA CYS A 179 -5.05 1.91 -30.12
C CYS A 179 -4.76 3.32 -29.59
N LYS A 180 -5.79 3.95 -29.03
CA LYS A 180 -5.62 5.23 -28.33
C LYS A 180 -4.88 5.04 -27.02
N GLU A 181 -4.23 6.08 -26.53
CA GLU A 181 -3.65 6.09 -25.20
C GLU A 181 -4.73 5.96 -24.13
N PHE A 182 -4.39 5.23 -23.06
CA PHE A 182 -5.31 5.12 -21.91
C PHE A 182 -5.38 6.47 -21.19
N ILE A 183 -6.60 6.94 -20.96
CA ILE A 183 -6.89 8.16 -20.20
C ILE A 183 -7.22 7.75 -18.79
N PHE A 184 -6.36 8.10 -17.83
CA PHE A 184 -6.57 7.80 -16.41
C PHE A 184 -7.84 8.45 -15.85
N PRO A 185 -8.46 7.85 -14.82
CA PRO A 185 -9.59 8.45 -14.12
C PRO A 185 -9.27 9.87 -13.66
N LEU A 186 -10.28 10.74 -13.69
CA LEU A 186 -10.15 12.10 -13.17
C LEU A 186 -9.91 12.07 -11.66
N GLU A 187 -9.06 12.98 -11.21
CA GLU A 187 -8.86 13.19 -9.78
C GLU A 187 -10.10 13.89 -9.21
N THR A 188 -10.67 13.31 -8.17
CA THR A 188 -11.82 13.88 -7.45
C THR A 188 -11.40 14.11 -6.01
N PRO A 189 -10.81 15.27 -5.68
CA PRO A 189 -10.47 15.60 -4.30
C PRO A 189 -11.75 15.69 -3.47
N LEU A 190 -11.92 14.75 -2.56
CA LEU A 190 -13.01 14.73 -1.59
C LEU A 190 -12.45 15.07 -0.21
N PRO A 191 -13.23 15.72 0.68
CA PRO A 191 -12.86 15.88 2.08
C PRO A 191 -12.92 14.51 2.76
N LEU A 192 -11.79 13.78 2.73
CA LEU A 192 -11.68 12.47 3.37
C LEU A 192 -11.17 12.64 4.80
N THR A 193 -11.83 11.99 5.74
CA THR A 193 -11.49 12.02 7.16
C THR A 193 -11.22 10.61 7.70
N LEU A 194 -10.68 10.54 8.90
CA LEU A 194 -10.50 9.28 9.64
C LEU A 194 -11.57 9.08 10.72
N ILE A 195 -12.53 10.00 10.85
CA ILE A 195 -13.53 10.04 11.93
C ILE A 195 -14.35 8.74 12.01
N ASP A 196 -14.69 8.16 10.86
CA ASP A 196 -15.47 6.92 10.83
C ASP A 196 -14.63 5.66 11.05
N ILE A 197 -13.29 5.76 10.93
CA ILE A 197 -12.36 4.65 11.00
C ILE A 197 -11.71 4.57 12.38
N VAL A 198 -11.17 5.69 12.86
CA VAL A 198 -10.40 5.75 14.12
C VAL A 198 -11.36 6.04 15.27
N LYS A 199 -11.46 5.09 16.20
CA LYS A 199 -12.37 5.18 17.35
C LYS A 199 -11.58 5.26 18.66
N PHE A 200 -12.27 5.66 19.74
CA PHE A 200 -11.69 5.56 21.07
C PHE A 200 -11.43 4.08 21.40
N ASP A 201 -10.23 3.77 21.82
CA ASP A 201 -9.78 2.44 22.22
C ASP A 201 -8.44 2.60 22.96
N MET A 202 -8.34 2.06 24.14
CA MET A 202 -7.14 2.14 24.99
C MET A 202 -6.11 1.06 24.69
N ASN A 203 -6.38 0.15 23.77
CA ASN A 203 -5.45 -0.94 23.45
C ASN A 203 -4.10 -0.41 22.95
N GLY A 204 -3.04 -0.73 23.70
CA GLY A 204 -1.69 -0.26 23.42
C GLY A 204 -1.45 1.23 23.72
N ALA A 205 -2.37 1.89 24.44
CA ALA A 205 -2.23 3.29 24.81
C ALA A 205 -1.14 3.47 25.88
N ILE A 206 -0.38 4.55 25.76
CA ILE A 206 0.64 4.96 26.73
C ILE A 206 0.26 6.30 27.30
N LYS A 207 0.26 6.41 28.62
CA LYS A 207 0.02 7.65 29.32
C LYS A 207 1.11 8.65 29.03
N ILE A 208 0.71 9.89 28.80
CA ILE A 208 1.61 11.01 28.55
C ILE A 208 1.30 12.16 29.49
N ASN A 209 2.31 12.96 29.81
CA ASN A 209 2.09 14.23 30.49
C ASN A 209 1.70 15.31 29.45
N LYS A 210 0.89 16.28 29.86
CA LYS A 210 0.52 17.42 28.99
C LYS A 210 1.75 18.14 28.40
N ASP A 211 2.83 18.19 29.17
CA ASP A 211 4.07 18.86 28.78
C ASP A 211 4.91 18.07 27.77
N ASP A 212 4.56 16.81 27.48
CA ASP A 212 5.31 15.94 26.59
C ASP A 212 4.96 16.15 25.12
N PHE A 213 3.83 16.75 24.84
CA PHE A 213 3.43 17.15 23.50
C PHE A 213 2.75 18.51 23.52
N ASP A 214 2.89 19.24 22.44
CA ASP A 214 2.37 20.59 22.32
C ASP A 214 0.85 20.56 22.13
N MET A 215 0.12 20.68 23.23
CA MET A 215 -1.35 20.70 23.24
C MET A 215 -1.94 21.88 22.47
N THR A 216 -1.17 22.94 22.23
CA THR A 216 -1.66 24.10 21.47
C THR A 216 -1.82 23.80 19.99
N THR A 217 -1.15 22.74 19.49
CA THR A 217 -1.20 22.32 18.10
C THR A 217 -2.21 21.20 17.84
N ILE A 218 -2.81 20.64 18.89
CA ILE A 218 -3.82 19.56 18.81
C ILE A 218 -5.19 20.14 19.09
N PRO A 219 -6.07 20.27 18.09
CA PRO A 219 -7.44 20.66 18.33
C PRO A 219 -8.15 19.68 19.28
N GLU A 220 -8.89 20.19 20.24
CA GLU A 220 -9.60 19.37 21.23
C GLU A 220 -10.53 18.34 20.58
N GLU A 221 -11.18 18.69 19.49
CA GLU A 221 -12.06 17.80 18.73
C GLU A 221 -11.33 16.64 18.03
N CYS A 222 -9.99 16.66 18.00
CA CYS A 222 -9.17 15.56 17.47
C CYS A 222 -8.68 14.61 18.56
N ILE A 223 -8.92 14.96 19.84
CA ILE A 223 -8.59 14.08 20.97
C ILE A 223 -9.80 13.20 21.24
N LEU A 224 -9.68 11.91 20.94
CA LEU A 224 -10.74 10.95 21.21
C LEU A 224 -10.91 10.81 22.72
N THR A 225 -12.10 11.02 23.22
CA THR A 225 -12.40 11.05 24.64
C THR A 225 -13.33 9.91 25.03
N ASP A 226 -13.00 9.22 26.11
CA ASP A 226 -13.88 8.28 26.77
C ASP A 226 -14.93 9.06 27.59
N MET A 227 -16.06 9.32 26.97
CA MET A 227 -17.15 10.09 27.59
C MET A 227 -17.83 9.37 28.76
N PHE A 228 -17.75 8.02 28.78
CA PHE A 228 -18.42 7.18 29.78
C PHE A 228 -17.46 6.63 30.84
N ASN A 229 -16.15 6.83 30.66
CA ASN A 229 -15.08 6.30 31.51
C ASN A 229 -15.14 4.76 31.65
N GLU A 230 -15.45 4.08 30.55
CA GLU A 230 -15.65 2.62 30.53
C GLU A 230 -14.33 1.84 30.36
N GLU A 231 -13.30 2.48 29.81
CA GLU A 231 -12.03 1.81 29.53
C GLU A 231 -10.91 2.23 30.50
N ASP A 232 -10.23 1.23 31.03
CA ASP A 232 -9.05 1.37 31.88
C ASP A 232 -7.73 1.23 31.08
N GLU A 233 -6.62 1.60 31.74
CA GLU A 233 -5.27 1.48 31.19
C GLU A 233 -4.89 -0.01 31.05
N ASN A 234 -4.97 -0.59 29.87
CA ASN A 234 -4.57 -1.97 29.62
C ASN A 234 -3.53 -2.10 28.49
N ASN A 235 -2.51 -2.93 28.73
CA ASN A 235 -1.52 -3.39 27.75
C ASN A 235 -0.79 -2.27 26.98
N PRO A 236 0.11 -1.48 27.61
CA PRO A 236 0.90 -0.49 26.90
C PRO A 236 1.68 -1.14 25.75
N HIS A 237 1.73 -0.48 24.60
CA HIS A 237 2.41 -1.00 23.42
C HIS A 237 3.92 -1.20 23.70
N PRO A 238 4.47 -2.42 23.59
CA PRO A 238 5.83 -2.73 24.08
C PRO A 238 6.94 -2.00 23.31
N ASN A 239 6.67 -1.56 22.11
CA ASN A 239 7.64 -0.88 21.24
C ASN A 239 7.42 0.64 21.16
N LEU A 240 6.39 1.15 21.79
CA LEU A 240 6.14 2.58 21.87
C LEU A 240 7.00 3.17 22.98
N LYS A 241 8.30 3.17 22.76
CA LYS A 241 9.21 3.99 23.56
C LYS A 241 8.94 5.44 23.18
N LEU A 242 7.89 5.97 23.74
CA LEU A 242 7.63 7.38 23.64
C LEU A 242 8.79 8.09 24.32
N LEU A 243 9.77 8.45 23.47
CA LEU A 243 10.05 9.81 23.56
C LEU A 243 10.76 10.10 24.85
N ALA A 244 11.98 9.64 24.88
CA ALA A 244 12.87 10.27 25.83
C ALA A 244 12.70 11.78 25.66
N LYS A 245 12.00 12.37 26.59
CA LYS A 245 11.62 13.76 26.72
C LYS A 245 12.78 14.74 26.61
N ASP A 246 13.97 14.25 26.81
CA ASP A 246 15.05 15.02 27.43
C ASP A 246 16.25 15.25 26.53
N LYS A 247 16.20 14.92 25.26
CA LYS A 247 17.37 15.15 24.40
C LYS A 247 16.94 15.64 23.02
N ASP A 248 17.17 16.92 22.80
CA ASP A 248 17.35 17.42 21.46
C ASP A 248 18.41 16.59 20.76
N TYR A 249 18.17 16.26 19.50
CA TYR A 249 19.19 15.57 18.69
C TYR A 249 19.53 16.42 17.47
N THR A 250 20.79 16.36 17.08
CA THR A 250 21.28 17.08 15.91
C THR A 250 21.42 16.12 14.72
N TYR A 251 20.80 16.48 13.60
CA TYR A 251 20.95 15.79 12.34
C TYR A 251 21.16 16.82 11.22
N LYS A 252 22.25 16.67 10.46
CA LYS A 252 22.64 17.60 9.39
C LYS A 252 22.63 19.06 9.86
N ASP A 253 23.30 19.35 10.96
CA ASP A 253 23.49 20.66 11.59
C ASP A 253 22.20 21.36 12.04
N LYS A 254 21.11 20.60 12.12
CA LYS A 254 19.82 21.07 12.67
C LYS A 254 19.48 20.36 13.96
N THR A 255 19.19 21.12 14.98
CA THR A 255 18.68 20.60 16.25
C THR A 255 17.16 20.43 16.16
N TYR A 256 16.69 19.25 16.54
CA TYR A 256 15.27 18.87 16.53
C TYR A 256 14.83 18.56 17.95
N SER A 257 13.74 19.18 18.37
CA SER A 257 13.03 18.79 19.59
C SER A 257 12.38 17.41 19.39
N ARG A 258 12.39 16.59 20.42
CA ARG A 258 11.73 15.27 20.39
C ARG A 258 10.24 15.32 20.72
N ARG A 259 9.65 16.50 20.74
CA ARG A 259 8.20 16.60 20.94
C ARG A 259 7.44 16.09 19.74
N LEU A 260 6.41 15.30 20.00
CA LEU A 260 5.42 14.99 18.99
C LEU A 260 4.52 16.21 18.79
N SER A 261 4.34 16.62 17.56
CA SER A 261 3.44 17.70 17.24
C SER A 261 2.48 17.29 16.14
N PHE A 262 1.31 17.90 16.15
CA PHE A 262 0.25 17.69 15.18
C PHE A 262 0.62 18.22 13.78
N SER A 263 1.32 19.33 13.73
CA SER A 263 1.61 20.05 12.50
C SER A 263 3.06 20.01 12.04
N LYS A 264 4.00 19.74 12.94
CA LYS A 264 5.43 19.73 12.65
C LYS A 264 6.04 18.37 12.98
N ARG A 265 6.97 17.96 12.15
CA ARG A 265 7.88 16.86 12.44
C ARG A 265 9.03 17.40 13.27
N ASP A 266 8.94 17.26 14.57
CA ASP A 266 10.01 17.67 15.47
C ASP A 266 11.01 16.56 15.75
N SER A 267 10.88 15.40 15.10
CA SER A 267 11.83 14.32 15.31
C SER A 267 12.28 13.69 14.00
N SER A 268 13.53 13.18 13.96
CA SER A 268 14.07 12.40 12.83
C SER A 268 13.28 11.12 12.57
N ILE A 269 12.58 10.62 13.58
CA ILE A 269 11.75 9.41 13.50
C ILE A 269 10.41 9.70 12.83
N HIS A 270 10.12 10.95 12.55
CA HIS A 270 8.92 11.37 11.83
C HIS A 270 7.59 10.96 12.48
N GLY A 271 7.56 10.85 13.81
CA GLY A 271 6.34 10.66 14.55
C GLY A 271 5.43 11.87 14.42
N GLU A 272 4.13 11.66 14.28
CA GLU A 272 3.12 12.71 14.34
C GLU A 272 1.86 12.19 15.02
N ILE A 273 1.19 13.09 15.69
CA ILE A 273 -0.16 12.88 16.18
C ILE A 273 -1.09 13.13 15.01
N ILE A 274 -2.01 12.19 14.74
CA ILE A 274 -2.91 12.32 13.60
C ILE A 274 -4.02 13.34 13.90
N ASP A 275 -4.40 14.07 12.85
CA ASP A 275 -5.63 14.83 12.83
C ASP A 275 -6.70 13.98 12.11
N ILE A 276 -7.66 13.46 12.87
CA ILE A 276 -8.71 12.57 12.33
C ILE A 276 -9.60 13.24 11.29
N ARG A 277 -9.57 14.57 11.16
CA ARG A 277 -10.30 15.33 10.12
C ARG A 277 -9.60 15.28 8.77
N ASN A 278 -8.39 14.75 8.71
CA ASN A 278 -7.55 14.72 7.52
C ASN A 278 -7.16 13.29 7.13
N PRO A 279 -6.84 13.03 5.85
CA PRO A 279 -6.26 11.77 5.43
C PRO A 279 -4.92 11.49 6.10
N ALA A 280 -4.70 10.25 6.52
CA ALA A 280 -3.43 9.80 7.10
C ALA A 280 -2.27 9.94 6.11
N LYS A 281 -1.05 10.08 6.62
CA LYS A 281 0.17 9.87 5.81
C LYS A 281 0.31 8.43 5.36
N THR A 282 1.19 8.19 4.39
CA THR A 282 1.43 6.86 3.85
C THR A 282 1.77 5.84 4.93
N ILE A 283 0.95 4.80 5.05
CA ILE A 283 1.23 3.62 5.88
C ILE A 283 2.30 2.79 5.17
N ILE A 284 3.36 2.45 5.90
CA ILE A 284 4.50 1.68 5.40
C ILE A 284 4.66 0.37 6.16
N CYS A 285 5.26 -0.63 5.55
CA CYS A 285 5.45 -1.96 6.14
C CYS A 285 6.28 -1.96 7.44
N THR A 286 7.10 -0.94 7.66
CA THR A 286 7.90 -0.81 8.90
C THR A 286 7.11 -0.24 10.08
N TYR A 287 5.83 0.13 9.89
CA TYR A 287 4.99 0.72 10.94
C TYR A 287 4.90 -0.15 12.21
N ALA A 288 4.89 -1.48 12.05
CA ALA A 288 4.89 -2.42 13.18
C ALA A 288 6.13 -2.29 14.10
N ARG A 289 7.28 -1.93 13.52
CA ARG A 289 8.55 -1.78 14.27
C ARG A 289 8.82 -0.34 14.69
N GLN A 290 8.34 0.60 13.91
CA GLN A 290 8.55 2.03 14.08
C GLN A 290 7.23 2.75 13.80
N PRO A 291 6.28 2.73 14.74
CA PRO A 291 5.04 3.47 14.60
C PRO A 291 5.33 4.96 14.46
N ARG A 292 4.60 5.61 13.56
CA ARG A 292 4.84 7.02 13.19
C ARG A 292 3.59 7.87 13.24
N LEU A 293 2.43 7.25 13.37
CA LEU A 293 1.13 7.91 13.43
C LEU A 293 0.48 7.52 14.75
N PHE A 294 0.21 8.51 15.58
CA PHE A 294 -0.29 8.32 16.92
C PHE A 294 -1.68 8.92 17.07
N VAL A 295 -2.57 8.18 17.71
CA VAL A 295 -3.93 8.59 18.02
C VAL A 295 -3.93 9.24 19.40
N PRO A 296 -4.34 10.50 19.55
CA PRO A 296 -4.47 11.14 20.83
C PRO A 296 -5.76 10.72 21.53
N LEU A 297 -5.66 10.34 22.80
CA LEU A 297 -6.77 9.87 23.62
C LEU A 297 -6.82 10.63 24.96
N ARG A 298 -8.01 10.71 25.53
CA ARG A 298 -8.24 11.25 26.86
C ARG A 298 -9.29 10.41 27.60
N ASN A 299 -9.02 10.05 28.83
CA ASN A 299 -9.98 9.52 29.77
C ASN A 299 -9.92 10.25 31.14
N LYS A 300 -10.62 9.73 32.17
CA LYS A 300 -10.61 10.30 33.54
C LYS A 300 -9.22 10.39 34.16
N ASN A 301 -8.28 9.55 33.73
CA ASN A 301 -6.94 9.44 34.31
C ASN A 301 -5.90 10.34 33.59
N GLY A 302 -6.27 10.98 32.48
CA GLY A 302 -5.40 11.89 31.74
C GLY A 302 -5.32 11.66 30.24
N TYR A 303 -4.17 12.00 29.66
CA TYR A 303 -3.92 11.95 28.22
C TYR A 303 -3.05 10.76 27.84
N TYR A 304 -3.34 10.18 26.67
CA TYR A 304 -2.65 9.02 26.14
C TYR A 304 -2.36 9.15 24.65
N LEU A 305 -1.38 8.41 24.20
CA LEU A 305 -1.13 8.16 22.77
C LEU A 305 -1.13 6.66 22.52
N ARG A 306 -1.75 6.23 21.44
CA ARG A 306 -1.61 4.87 20.92
C ARG A 306 -1.24 4.85 19.44
N CYS A 307 -0.78 3.70 18.96
CA CYS A 307 -0.63 3.45 17.54
C CYS A 307 -2.01 3.25 16.88
N LEU A 308 -2.08 3.40 15.58
CA LEU A 308 -3.22 2.90 14.80
C LEU A 308 -3.28 1.37 14.90
N LEU A 309 -4.46 0.85 15.12
CA LEU A 309 -4.73 -0.58 15.20
C LEU A 309 -4.71 -1.22 13.79
N PRO A 310 -4.43 -2.53 13.66
CA PRO A 310 -4.42 -3.21 12.36
C PRO A 310 -5.70 -3.03 11.55
N ASP A 311 -6.86 -3.06 12.21
CA ASP A 311 -8.14 -2.86 11.55
C ASP A 311 -8.33 -1.44 11.03
N GLU A 312 -7.90 -0.44 11.80
CA GLU A 312 -7.86 0.96 11.36
C GLU A 312 -6.91 1.15 10.17
N LEU A 313 -5.69 0.59 10.26
CA LEU A 313 -4.70 0.64 9.17
C LEU A 313 -5.24 0.02 7.88
N LYS A 314 -5.94 -1.12 7.99
CA LYS A 314 -6.58 -1.83 6.89
C LYS A 314 -7.65 -0.96 6.21
N GLN A 315 -8.53 -0.34 6.98
CA GLN A 315 -9.58 0.54 6.48
C GLN A 315 -9.00 1.83 5.88
N ILE A 316 -7.98 2.43 6.49
CA ILE A 316 -7.26 3.59 5.95
C ILE A 316 -6.60 3.27 4.60
N GLN A 317 -6.18 2.01 4.39
CA GLN A 317 -5.65 1.53 3.11
C GLN A 317 -6.76 1.29 2.06
N GLY A 318 -8.03 1.37 2.44
CA GLY A 318 -9.19 1.20 1.55
C GLY A 318 -9.74 -0.23 1.50
N PHE A 319 -9.35 -1.10 2.43
CA PHE A 319 -9.97 -2.43 2.58
C PHE A 319 -11.24 -2.33 3.43
N PRO A 320 -12.24 -3.18 3.20
CA PRO A 320 -13.40 -3.26 4.06
C PRO A 320 -13.06 -3.82 5.45
N SER A 321 -13.87 -3.52 6.46
CA SER A 321 -13.65 -3.94 7.84
C SER A 321 -13.65 -5.45 8.02
N ASP A 322 -14.44 -6.18 7.23
CA ASP A 322 -14.55 -7.64 7.26
C ASP A 322 -13.45 -8.38 6.48
N TYR A 323 -12.53 -7.67 5.81
CA TYR A 323 -11.41 -8.28 5.09
C TYR A 323 -10.48 -9.03 6.04
N LYS A 324 -10.27 -10.32 5.79
CA LYS A 324 -9.56 -11.22 6.69
C LYS A 324 -8.04 -11.16 6.49
N LEU A 325 -7.31 -11.14 7.60
CA LEU A 325 -5.84 -11.16 7.60
C LEU A 325 -5.32 -12.33 8.45
N ALA A 326 -4.37 -13.07 7.91
CA ALA A 326 -3.63 -14.10 8.62
C ALA A 326 -2.41 -13.53 9.35
N GLY A 327 -1.89 -14.29 10.29
CA GLY A 327 -0.70 -13.95 11.06
C GLY A 327 -0.96 -13.06 12.27
N ASN A 328 0.09 -12.81 13.03
CA ASN A 328 0.04 -11.91 14.18
C ASN A 328 -0.02 -10.44 13.78
N THR A 329 -0.30 -9.56 14.73
CA THR A 329 -0.40 -8.10 14.54
C THR A 329 0.75 -7.51 13.72
N THR A 330 2.00 -7.89 14.01
CA THR A 330 3.16 -7.41 13.25
C THR A 330 3.10 -7.82 11.78
N LYS A 331 2.74 -9.07 11.51
CA LYS A 331 2.61 -9.59 10.13
C LYS A 331 1.44 -8.94 9.40
N GLN A 332 0.32 -8.71 10.06
CA GLN A 332 -0.83 -7.99 9.49
C GLN A 332 -0.47 -6.57 9.09
N ILE A 333 0.23 -5.81 9.96
CA ILE A 333 0.68 -4.45 9.64
C ILE A 333 1.64 -4.42 8.45
N ILE A 334 2.55 -5.39 8.35
CA ILE A 334 3.47 -5.50 7.21
C ILE A 334 2.70 -5.73 5.91
N GLN A 335 1.71 -6.61 5.92
CA GLN A 335 0.84 -6.89 4.78
C GLN A 335 0.10 -5.62 4.33
N ILE A 336 -0.54 -4.92 5.27
CA ILE A 336 -1.28 -3.67 4.99
C ILE A 336 -0.35 -2.61 4.39
N GLY A 337 0.83 -2.40 4.97
CA GLY A 337 1.77 -1.38 4.49
C GLY A 337 2.29 -1.63 3.07
N ASN A 338 2.41 -2.90 2.67
CA ASN A 338 2.80 -3.31 1.32
C ASN A 338 1.64 -3.29 0.33
N ALA A 339 0.41 -3.42 0.80
CA ALA A 339 -0.74 -3.58 -0.07
C ALA A 339 -1.00 -2.40 -1.00
N VAL A 340 -1.49 -2.73 -2.17
CA VAL A 340 -2.08 -1.77 -3.11
C VAL A 340 -3.47 -1.38 -2.61
N PRO A 341 -3.84 -0.09 -2.60
CA PRO A 341 -5.18 0.34 -2.20
C PRO A 341 -6.24 -0.14 -3.20
N PRO A 342 -7.19 -1.01 -2.79
CA PRO A 342 -8.17 -1.58 -3.73
C PRO A 342 -9.00 -0.53 -4.49
N PRO A 343 -9.53 0.55 -3.86
CA PRO A 343 -10.37 1.51 -4.60
C PRO A 343 -9.60 2.27 -5.69
N LEU A 344 -8.29 2.45 -5.54
CA LEU A 344 -7.46 3.08 -6.57
C LEU A 344 -7.42 2.22 -7.85
N ILE A 345 -7.19 0.93 -7.68
CA ILE A 345 -7.09 -0.01 -8.80
C ILE A 345 -8.47 -0.29 -9.41
N GLU A 346 -9.52 -0.35 -8.59
CA GLU A 346 -10.90 -0.46 -9.05
C GLU A 346 -11.28 0.65 -10.03
N GLN A 347 -10.94 1.91 -9.72
CA GLN A 347 -11.19 3.03 -10.64
C GLN A 347 -10.40 2.92 -11.94
N VAL A 348 -9.14 2.46 -11.89
CA VAL A 348 -8.32 2.24 -13.08
C VAL A 348 -8.93 1.13 -13.95
N ILE A 349 -9.32 0.01 -13.35
CA ILE A 349 -9.94 -1.11 -14.07
C ILE A 349 -11.26 -0.67 -14.70
N ASN A 350 -12.16 -0.03 -13.94
CA ASN A 350 -13.44 0.44 -14.46
C ASN A 350 -13.26 1.39 -15.65
N LYS A 351 -12.28 2.29 -15.59
CA LYS A 351 -11.95 3.19 -16.71
C LYS A 351 -11.35 2.47 -17.92
N LEU A 352 -10.72 1.32 -17.69
CA LEU A 352 -10.04 0.55 -18.74
C LEU A 352 -11.02 -0.35 -19.52
N ILE A 353 -12.08 -0.84 -18.86
CA ILE A 353 -13.02 -1.80 -19.45
C ILE A 353 -14.31 -1.16 -19.97
N ASN A 354 -14.60 0.09 -19.57
CA ASN A 354 -15.72 0.93 -20.03
C ASN A 354 -15.22 2.04 -20.97
#